data_4dc258bbb53854286629ea05d724d2e4
#
_entry.id   4dc258bbb53854286629ea05d724d2e4
#
_cell.length_a   1.000
_cell.length_b   1.000
_cell.length_c   1.000
_cell.angle_alpha   90.00
_cell.angle_beta   90.00
_cell.angle_gamma   90.00
#
_symmetry.space_group_name_H-M   'P 1'
#
loop_
_entity.id
_entity.type
_entity.pdbx_description
1 polymer ?
#
loop_
_entity_poly.entity_id
_entity_poly.type
_entity_poly.pdbx_seq_one_letter_code
_entity_poly.pdbx_strand_id
1 'polypeptide(L)'
;MVVGGGIRASLAAALSRPIRYHRANALPIAGPGRMIRKALRIRVAALALASLVSVAPVARAQAGAETRDGIAVGGQSTVSRLVSAERLEREAATQYRSLLSEAASQGALAPDGHAQLQRLRRIAARITPHAARFNERAPQWKWEVNLIGSKQVNAFCMPGGKIAFFTGILDTLKLTDDEVGMVMAHEVAHALREHGRERAAKSAIAQGVTIGASILSQWLGYGDLGGMVAQTGAKYTMLKFSRGDETEADLVGMDLAARAGFDPRAGVTLWEKMAAAGKSQPPQWMSTHPAHDTRIEEIRRNLDKVMPLYAKATGRALGSLPPYRSNMGQAVR
;
A
#
# COMPACT_ATOMS: atom_id res chain seq x y z
N MET A 1 47.12 36.48 -35.78
CA MET A 1 48.12 35.41 -35.95
C MET A 1 47.40 34.13 -35.49
N VAL A 2 46.71 33.39 -36.41
CA VAL A 2 47.30 32.33 -37.22
C VAL A 2 47.87 31.25 -36.29
N VAL A 3 47.45 30.01 -36.18
CA VAL A 3 47.17 28.89 -37.13
C VAL A 3 46.42 27.86 -36.25
N GLY A 4 45.45 27.12 -36.54
CA GLY A 4 45.17 26.34 -37.74
C GLY A 4 45.20 24.84 -37.41
N GLY A 5 44.28 24.09 -38.00
CA GLY A 5 44.34 22.69 -38.27
C GLY A 5 43.56 21.83 -37.24
N GLY A 6 42.47 21.19 -37.48
CA GLY A 6 41.94 20.50 -38.68
C GLY A 6 42.35 19.05 -38.69
N ILE A 7 41.46 18.10 -38.23
CA ILE A 7 41.39 16.75 -38.74
C ILE A 7 39.93 16.28 -38.72
N ARG A 8 39.34 16.32 -39.89
CA ARG A 8 38.21 15.46 -40.32
C ARG A 8 38.78 14.27 -41.06
N ALA A 9 38.39 13.07 -40.73
CA ALA A 9 38.28 11.90 -41.59
C ALA A 9 37.75 10.77 -40.74
N SER A 10 36.54 10.31 -40.97
CA SER A 10 36.17 9.29 -41.92
C SER A 10 36.44 7.86 -41.37
N LEU A 11 35.36 7.21 -40.92
CA LEU A 11 35.21 5.76 -41.04
C LEU A 11 33.71 5.44 -41.14
N ALA A 12 33.19 5.58 -42.36
CA ALA A 12 32.02 4.88 -42.83
C ALA A 12 32.52 3.74 -43.72
N ALA A 13 31.95 2.57 -43.60
CA ALA A 13 32.07 1.40 -44.43
C ALA A 13 32.76 0.19 -43.82
N ALA A 14 31.97 -0.73 -43.36
CA ALA A 14 32.06 -2.20 -43.35
C ALA A 14 30.99 -2.71 -42.37
N LEU A 15 30.03 -3.49 -42.67
CA LEU A 15 29.87 -4.62 -43.55
C LEU A 15 28.39 -4.99 -43.63
N SER A 16 27.85 -4.92 -44.77
CA SER A 16 26.66 -5.64 -45.22
C SER A 16 27.07 -7.05 -45.63
N ARG A 17 26.67 -8.08 -44.90
CA ARG A 17 26.65 -9.46 -45.41
C ARG A 17 25.33 -10.13 -45.01
N PRO A 18 24.56 -10.69 -45.96
CA PRO A 18 23.35 -11.43 -45.67
C PRO A 18 23.66 -12.85 -45.19
N ILE A 19 23.05 -13.27 -44.09
CA ILE A 19 23.09 -14.64 -43.60
C ILE A 19 22.16 -15.50 -44.48
N ARG A 20 22.74 -16.47 -45.18
CA ARG A 20 22.05 -17.52 -45.96
C ARG A 20 21.41 -18.51 -45.01
N TYR A 21 20.10 -18.68 -45.11
CA TYR A 21 19.40 -19.82 -44.50
C TYR A 21 19.68 -21.10 -45.30
N HIS A 22 20.28 -22.09 -44.67
CA HIS A 22 20.31 -23.45 -45.16
C HIS A 22 18.96 -24.13 -44.92
N ARG A 23 18.30 -24.55 -46.00
CA ARG A 23 17.19 -25.49 -45.97
C ARG A 23 17.71 -26.84 -45.46
N ALA A 24 17.18 -27.36 -44.39
CA ALA A 24 17.31 -28.75 -43.96
C ALA A 24 16.10 -29.54 -44.44
N ASN A 25 16.41 -30.70 -45.03
CA ASN A 25 15.57 -31.64 -45.76
C ASN A 25 14.37 -32.18 -44.95
N ALA A 26 13.26 -32.26 -45.64
CA ALA A 26 12.09 -33.01 -45.24
C ALA A 26 12.30 -34.51 -45.37
N LEU A 27 11.97 -35.30 -44.41
CA LEU A 27 11.78 -36.76 -44.45
C LEU A 27 10.30 -37.11 -44.50
N PRO A 28 9.91 -38.22 -45.17
CA PRO A 28 8.57 -38.47 -45.59
C PRO A 28 7.69 -39.09 -44.52
N ILE A 29 6.42 -38.70 -44.57
CA ILE A 29 5.32 -39.24 -43.78
C ILE A 29 4.94 -40.62 -44.31
N ALA A 30 5.03 -41.66 -43.47
CA ALA A 30 4.45 -42.98 -43.77
C ALA A 30 3.02 -43.01 -43.26
N GLY A 31 2.15 -43.48 -44.11
CA GLY A 31 0.70 -43.55 -43.93
C GLY A 31 0.21 -44.71 -43.01
N PRO A 32 -1.10 -44.86 -42.82
CA PRO A 32 -1.72 -45.54 -41.69
C PRO A 32 -1.85 -47.03 -41.94
N GLY A 33 -1.32 -47.84 -40.96
CA GLY A 33 -1.59 -49.29 -40.87
C GLY A 33 -2.83 -49.58 -40.05
N ARG A 34 -3.82 -50.18 -40.72
CA ARG A 34 -4.95 -50.89 -40.11
C ARG A 34 -4.41 -52.10 -39.31
N MET A 35 -4.99 -52.35 -38.16
CA MET A 35 -5.42 -53.72 -37.69
C MET A 35 -5.67 -53.62 -36.19
N ILE A 36 -6.66 -54.15 -35.69
CA ILE A 36 -7.46 -55.32 -35.46
C ILE A 36 -8.27 -55.09 -34.19
N ARG A 37 -9.60 -55.18 -34.37
CA ARG A 37 -10.57 -55.25 -33.25
C ARG A 37 -10.39 -56.64 -32.58
N LYS A 38 -10.13 -56.68 -31.29
CA LYS A 38 -10.51 -57.83 -30.45
C LYS A 38 -11.42 -57.36 -29.32
N ALA A 39 -12.67 -57.71 -29.46
CA ALA A 39 -13.70 -57.59 -28.42
C ALA A 39 -13.36 -58.57 -27.30
N LEU A 40 -13.17 -58.09 -26.11
CA LEU A 40 -13.18 -58.91 -24.88
C LEU A 40 -14.42 -58.53 -24.09
N ARG A 41 -15.47 -59.34 -24.21
CA ARG A 41 -16.67 -59.26 -23.39
C ARG A 41 -16.34 -59.84 -22.02
N ILE A 42 -16.22 -59.03 -20.99
CA ILE A 42 -16.25 -59.50 -19.61
C ILE A 42 -17.64 -59.17 -19.07
N ARG A 43 -18.43 -60.23 -18.81
CA ARG A 43 -19.67 -60.16 -18.05
C ARG A 43 -19.27 -59.99 -16.56
N VAL A 44 -19.63 -58.87 -15.96
CA VAL A 44 -19.55 -58.69 -14.50
C VAL A 44 -20.99 -58.68 -14.01
N ALA A 45 -21.32 -59.72 -13.21
CA ALA A 45 -22.60 -59.86 -12.56
C ALA A 45 -22.84 -58.72 -11.55
N ALA A 46 -24.00 -58.10 -11.65
CA ALA A 46 -24.44 -57.10 -10.68
C ALA A 46 -24.88 -57.83 -9.40
N LEU A 47 -24.14 -57.66 -8.30
CA LEU A 47 -24.66 -57.88 -6.94
C LEU A 47 -25.12 -56.51 -6.42
N ALA A 48 -26.42 -56.33 -6.41
CA ALA A 48 -27.05 -55.21 -5.73
C ALA A 48 -27.05 -55.47 -4.23
N LEU A 49 -26.11 -54.89 -3.50
CA LEU A 49 -26.19 -54.74 -2.05
C LEU A 49 -26.77 -53.38 -1.76
N ALA A 50 -28.04 -53.29 -1.45
CA ALA A 50 -28.69 -52.09 -0.97
C ALA A 50 -28.26 -51.82 0.47
N SER A 51 -27.21 -51.05 0.63
CA SER A 51 -26.84 -50.44 1.92
C SER A 51 -27.64 -49.16 2.06
N LEU A 52 -28.68 -49.17 2.88
CA LEU A 52 -29.33 -47.97 3.40
C LEU A 52 -28.31 -47.18 4.24
N VAL A 53 -27.57 -46.29 3.63
CA VAL A 53 -26.86 -45.25 4.34
C VAL A 53 -27.90 -44.19 4.71
N SER A 54 -28.36 -44.23 5.95
CA SER A 54 -29.07 -43.08 6.55
C SER A 54 -28.17 -41.86 6.52
N VAL A 55 -28.33 -41.04 5.50
CA VAL A 55 -27.74 -39.72 5.48
C VAL A 55 -28.51 -38.86 6.48
N ALA A 56 -28.08 -38.89 7.76
CA ALA A 56 -28.46 -37.86 8.67
C ALA A 56 -28.04 -36.52 8.04
N PRO A 57 -28.91 -35.52 7.96
CA PRO A 57 -28.46 -34.18 7.55
C PRO A 57 -27.43 -33.73 8.59
N VAL A 58 -26.16 -33.76 8.21
CA VAL A 58 -25.15 -32.97 8.93
C VAL A 58 -25.65 -31.56 8.79
N ALA A 59 -26.32 -31.08 9.82
CA ALA A 59 -26.55 -29.67 10.03
C ALA A 59 -25.16 -29.06 10.08
N ARG A 60 -24.71 -28.61 8.92
CA ARG A 60 -23.55 -27.74 8.81
C ARG A 60 -23.97 -26.54 9.61
N ALA A 61 -23.52 -26.51 10.87
CA ALA A 61 -23.56 -25.30 11.66
C ALA A 61 -22.92 -24.25 10.74
N GLN A 62 -23.77 -23.42 10.15
CA GLN A 62 -23.33 -22.13 9.65
C GLN A 62 -22.71 -21.49 10.88
N ALA A 63 -21.39 -21.65 11.04
CA ALA A 63 -20.62 -20.79 11.89
C ALA A 63 -21.08 -19.40 11.45
N GLY A 64 -21.82 -18.74 12.33
CA GLY A 64 -22.42 -17.45 12.05
C GLY A 64 -21.33 -16.63 11.42
N ALA A 65 -21.54 -16.17 10.19
CA ALA A 65 -20.77 -15.10 9.66
C ALA A 65 -20.99 -14.00 10.69
N GLU A 66 -20.04 -13.87 11.64
CA GLU A 66 -19.93 -12.65 12.43
C GLU A 66 -19.99 -11.57 11.38
N THR A 67 -21.07 -10.82 11.35
CA THR A 67 -21.20 -9.63 10.54
C THR A 67 -20.08 -8.72 11.09
N ARG A 68 -18.90 -8.83 10.45
CA ARG A 68 -17.76 -8.03 10.86
C ARG A 68 -18.20 -6.60 10.69
N ASP A 69 -18.48 -5.93 11.82
CA ASP A 69 -18.84 -4.52 11.84
C ASP A 69 -17.75 -3.70 11.12
N GLY A 70 -18.12 -2.64 10.44
CA GLY A 70 -17.21 -1.75 9.73
C GLY A 70 -16.85 -2.21 8.31
N ILE A 71 -15.63 -1.86 7.90
CA ILE A 71 -15.15 -2.11 6.54
C ILE A 71 -14.70 -3.56 6.36
N ALA A 72 -15.25 -4.21 5.35
CA ALA A 72 -14.78 -5.49 4.85
C ALA A 72 -13.87 -5.26 3.64
N VAL A 73 -12.69 -5.86 3.66
CA VAL A 73 -11.73 -5.85 2.54
C VAL A 73 -11.41 -7.28 2.11
N GLY A 74 -11.00 -7.43 0.87
CA GLY A 74 -10.54 -8.71 0.32
C GLY A 74 -9.30 -9.25 1.02
N GLY A 75 -8.89 -10.48 0.68
CA GLY A 75 -7.60 -11.02 1.11
C GLY A 75 -6.44 -10.18 0.59
N GLN A 76 -5.28 -10.30 1.24
CA GLN A 76 -4.05 -9.68 0.75
C GLN A 76 -3.68 -10.27 -0.62
N SER A 77 -3.01 -9.48 -1.44
CA SER A 77 -2.54 -9.91 -2.76
C SER A 77 -1.67 -11.15 -2.69
N THR A 78 -1.97 -12.16 -3.52
CA THR A 78 -1.15 -13.37 -3.59
C THR A 78 0.25 -13.10 -4.14
N VAL A 79 0.40 -12.07 -4.98
CA VAL A 79 1.69 -11.66 -5.57
C VAL A 79 2.64 -11.13 -4.49
N SER A 80 2.13 -10.50 -3.43
CA SER A 80 2.96 -10.05 -2.31
C SER A 80 3.76 -11.18 -1.67
N ARG A 81 3.26 -12.42 -1.71
CA ARG A 81 3.95 -13.62 -1.14
C ARG A 81 5.29 -13.94 -1.78
N LEU A 82 5.58 -13.40 -2.95
CA LEU A 82 6.90 -13.53 -3.60
C LEU A 82 8.00 -12.75 -2.87
N VAL A 83 7.63 -11.85 -1.98
CA VAL A 83 8.55 -11.08 -1.12
C VAL A 83 8.32 -11.51 0.32
N SER A 84 9.37 -11.86 1.09
CA SER A 84 9.21 -12.16 2.52
C SER A 84 8.81 -10.91 3.29
N ALA A 85 7.73 -11.00 4.07
CA ALA A 85 7.25 -9.92 4.93
C ALA A 85 8.29 -9.56 6.00
N GLU A 86 8.88 -10.59 6.64
CA GLU A 86 9.87 -10.42 7.71
C GLU A 86 11.15 -9.74 7.20
N ARG A 87 11.56 -10.09 5.97
CA ARG A 87 12.72 -9.45 5.35
C ARG A 87 12.42 -7.98 5.08
N LEU A 88 11.24 -7.70 4.50
CA LEU A 88 10.81 -6.34 4.21
C LEU A 88 10.72 -5.48 5.49
N GLU A 89 10.17 -6.02 6.57
CA GLU A 89 10.08 -5.35 7.88
C GLU A 89 11.48 -5.04 8.45
N ARG A 90 12.43 -5.99 8.34
CA ARG A 90 13.82 -5.75 8.80
C ARG A 90 14.52 -4.66 7.98
N GLU A 91 14.37 -4.69 6.68
CA GLU A 91 14.95 -3.68 5.79
C GLU A 91 14.31 -2.30 6.01
N ALA A 92 12.99 -2.24 6.15
CA ALA A 92 12.26 -1.03 6.51
C ALA A 92 12.77 -0.45 7.85
N ALA A 93 12.95 -1.29 8.87
CA ALA A 93 13.50 -0.85 10.16
C ALA A 93 14.93 -0.30 10.03
N THR A 94 15.76 -0.87 9.16
CA THR A 94 17.12 -0.39 8.92
C THR A 94 17.10 0.97 8.22
N GLN A 95 16.31 1.12 7.16
CA GLN A 95 16.16 2.38 6.44
C GLN A 95 15.55 3.47 7.33
N TYR A 96 14.57 3.12 8.15
CA TYR A 96 13.97 4.05 9.08
C TYR A 96 15.01 4.59 10.09
N ARG A 97 15.87 3.74 10.64
CA ARG A 97 16.97 4.18 11.52
C ARG A 97 17.94 5.10 10.79
N SER A 98 18.28 4.80 9.53
CA SER A 98 19.14 5.66 8.72
C SER A 98 18.52 7.03 8.49
N LEU A 99 17.21 7.08 8.17
CA LEU A 99 16.47 8.33 8.06
C LEU A 99 16.50 9.15 9.35
N LEU A 100 16.25 8.53 10.49
CA LEU A 100 16.26 9.22 11.78
C LEU A 100 17.66 9.71 12.16
N SER A 101 18.71 8.94 11.85
CA SER A 101 20.10 9.35 12.05
C SER A 101 20.44 10.56 11.19
N GLU A 102 20.03 10.56 9.94
CA GLU A 102 20.24 11.71 9.03
C GLU A 102 19.46 12.92 9.51
N ALA A 103 18.20 12.77 9.89
CA ALA A 103 17.41 13.85 10.46
C ALA A 103 18.03 14.42 11.74
N ALA A 104 18.58 13.55 12.60
CA ALA A 104 19.26 13.98 13.82
C ALA A 104 20.55 14.74 13.53
N SER A 105 21.35 14.30 12.56
CA SER A 105 22.61 14.98 12.16
C SER A 105 22.36 16.39 11.61
N GLN A 106 21.20 16.61 11.01
CA GLN A 106 20.76 17.90 10.49
C GLN A 106 19.97 18.73 11.51
N GLY A 107 19.82 18.27 12.76
CA GLY A 107 19.01 18.93 13.79
C GLY A 107 17.51 18.97 13.46
N ALA A 108 17.06 18.12 12.53
CA ALA A 108 15.69 18.08 12.07
C ALA A 108 14.83 17.02 12.79
N LEU A 109 15.41 16.12 13.57
CA LEU A 109 14.65 15.15 14.35
C LEU A 109 14.07 15.80 15.61
N ALA A 110 12.76 15.78 15.76
CA ALA A 110 12.11 16.33 16.94
C ALA A 110 12.49 15.55 18.21
N PRO A 111 12.89 16.22 19.30
CA PRO A 111 13.17 15.56 20.57
C PRO A 111 11.90 14.95 21.16
N ASP A 112 12.05 13.96 22.06
CA ASP A 112 10.93 13.24 22.66
C ASP A 112 9.90 14.15 23.32
N GLY A 113 10.33 15.23 23.96
CA GLY A 113 9.44 16.21 24.60
C GLY A 113 8.69 17.15 23.63
N HIS A 114 8.92 17.06 22.34
CA HIS A 114 8.29 17.96 21.36
C HIS A 114 6.76 17.77 21.33
N ALA A 115 5.99 18.84 21.54
CA ALA A 115 4.54 18.79 21.69
C ALA A 115 3.80 18.08 20.53
N GLN A 116 4.19 18.37 19.29
CA GLN A 116 3.60 17.71 18.13
C GLN A 116 3.97 16.22 18.02
N LEU A 117 5.20 15.84 18.40
CA LEU A 117 5.59 14.43 18.45
C LEU A 117 4.77 13.66 19.49
N GLN A 118 4.58 14.24 20.65
CA GLN A 118 3.72 13.66 21.69
C GLN A 118 2.25 13.55 21.24
N ARG A 119 1.76 14.56 20.50
CA ARG A 119 0.44 14.51 19.86
C ARG A 119 0.33 13.32 18.91
N LEU A 120 1.29 13.15 17.99
CA LEU A 120 1.32 12.03 17.03
C LEU A 120 1.37 10.68 17.75
N ARG A 121 2.19 10.54 18.77
CA ARG A 121 2.30 9.30 19.57
C ARG A 121 0.98 8.95 20.28
N ARG A 122 0.26 9.94 20.84
CA ARG A 122 -1.07 9.69 21.41
C ARG A 122 -2.08 9.23 20.37
N ILE A 123 -2.05 9.80 19.19
CA ILE A 123 -2.92 9.39 18.06
C ILE A 123 -2.58 7.95 17.64
N ALA A 124 -1.30 7.62 17.44
CA ALA A 124 -0.85 6.27 17.10
C ALA A 124 -1.26 5.24 18.16
N ALA A 125 -1.11 5.55 19.44
CA ALA A 125 -1.49 4.65 20.53
C ALA A 125 -3.00 4.31 20.54
N ARG A 126 -3.85 5.15 19.95
CA ARG A 126 -5.27 4.87 19.77
C ARG A 126 -5.57 4.03 18.54
N ILE A 127 -4.79 4.19 17.46
CA ILE A 127 -5.01 3.51 16.17
C ILE A 127 -4.44 2.08 16.16
N THR A 128 -3.21 1.91 16.65
CA THR A 128 -2.46 0.65 16.51
C THR A 128 -3.09 -0.57 17.19
N PRO A 129 -3.86 -0.47 18.29
CA PRO A 129 -4.56 -1.63 18.86
C PRO A 129 -5.58 -2.29 17.92
N HIS A 130 -6.06 -1.55 16.92
CA HIS A 130 -7.05 -2.05 15.96
C HIS A 130 -6.40 -2.67 14.70
N ALA A 131 -5.07 -2.62 14.58
CA ALA A 131 -4.31 -3.04 13.41
C ALA A 131 -4.44 -4.55 13.11
N ALA A 132 -4.56 -5.39 14.15
CA ALA A 132 -4.68 -6.84 14.03
C ALA A 132 -5.88 -7.28 13.15
N ARG A 133 -6.92 -6.45 13.08
CA ARG A 133 -8.10 -6.69 12.23
C ARG A 133 -7.75 -6.84 10.75
N PHE A 134 -6.73 -6.14 10.29
CA PHE A 134 -6.35 -6.05 8.87
C PHE A 134 -5.02 -6.73 8.55
N ASN A 135 -4.23 -7.09 9.57
CA ASN A 135 -3.00 -7.85 9.41
C ASN A 135 -2.65 -8.60 10.70
N GLU A 136 -2.63 -9.93 10.63
CA GLU A 136 -2.34 -10.82 11.77
C GLU A 136 -0.92 -10.62 12.35
N ARG A 137 0.00 -10.06 11.58
CA ARG A 137 1.38 -9.77 11.99
C ARG A 137 1.49 -8.47 12.79
N ALA A 138 0.51 -7.56 12.67
CA ALA A 138 0.55 -6.23 13.28
C ALA A 138 0.76 -6.21 14.80
N PRO A 139 0.26 -7.19 15.60
CA PRO A 139 0.57 -7.26 17.02
C PRO A 139 2.04 -7.49 17.36
N GLN A 140 2.82 -8.03 16.42
CA GLN A 140 4.26 -8.29 16.57
C GLN A 140 5.13 -7.09 16.14
N TRP A 141 4.53 -6.09 15.52
CA TRP A 141 5.26 -4.93 15.01
C TRP A 141 5.72 -4.03 16.17
N LYS A 142 6.95 -3.54 16.03
CA LYS A 142 7.50 -2.52 16.93
C LYS A 142 7.09 -1.15 16.39
N TRP A 143 5.91 -0.69 16.80
CA TRP A 143 5.38 0.61 16.40
C TRP A 143 6.28 1.74 16.88
N GLU A 144 6.70 2.59 15.98
CA GLU A 144 7.52 3.78 16.25
C GLU A 144 6.93 4.97 15.54
N VAL A 145 6.91 6.13 16.22
CA VAL A 145 6.42 7.39 15.65
C VAL A 145 7.46 8.47 15.88
N ASN A 146 7.91 9.09 14.81
CA ASN A 146 8.85 10.21 14.84
C ASN A 146 8.35 11.38 13.98
N LEU A 147 8.78 12.59 14.35
CA LEU A 147 8.48 13.83 13.65
C LEU A 147 9.79 14.42 13.12
N ILE A 148 9.81 14.74 11.83
CA ILE A 148 10.98 15.29 11.14
C ILE A 148 10.67 16.71 10.70
N GLY A 149 11.53 17.65 11.07
CA GLY A 149 11.48 19.05 10.67
C GLY A 149 11.77 19.20 9.17
N SER A 150 10.73 19.41 8.38
CA SER A 150 10.83 19.62 6.93
C SER A 150 9.60 20.35 6.43
N LYS A 151 9.74 21.18 5.41
CA LYS A 151 8.62 21.85 4.73
C LYS A 151 7.80 20.90 3.85
N GLN A 152 8.27 19.67 3.65
CA GLN A 152 7.54 18.70 2.85
C GLN A 152 6.19 18.37 3.48
N VAL A 153 5.14 18.45 2.69
CA VAL A 153 3.79 18.01 3.08
C VAL A 153 3.74 16.50 2.86
N ASN A 154 4.22 15.75 3.85
CA ASN A 154 4.38 14.29 3.75
C ASN A 154 4.23 13.59 5.10
N ALA A 155 3.83 12.31 5.04
CA ALA A 155 3.84 11.35 6.12
C ALA A 155 3.94 9.95 5.51
N PHE A 156 4.36 8.94 6.27
CA PHE A 156 4.37 7.55 5.80
C PHE A 156 4.36 6.54 6.96
N CYS A 157 4.00 5.31 6.67
CA CYS A 157 4.20 4.15 7.52
C CYS A 157 4.89 3.03 6.73
N MET A 158 6.12 2.69 7.12
CA MET A 158 6.84 1.55 6.55
C MET A 158 6.36 0.23 7.19
N PRO A 159 6.57 -0.91 6.50
CA PRO A 159 6.36 -2.24 7.07
C PRO A 159 6.99 -2.40 8.45
N GLY A 160 6.31 -3.11 9.34
CA GLY A 160 6.77 -3.25 10.72
C GLY A 160 6.42 -2.06 11.62
N GLY A 161 5.55 -1.14 11.15
CA GLY A 161 4.96 -0.07 11.97
C GLY A 161 5.89 1.12 12.21
N LYS A 162 6.72 1.50 11.24
CA LYS A 162 7.65 2.63 11.32
C LYS A 162 7.00 3.88 10.71
N ILE A 163 6.49 4.78 11.56
CA ILE A 163 5.71 5.96 11.17
C ILE A 163 6.58 7.20 11.28
N ALA A 164 6.60 8.02 10.23
CA ALA A 164 7.17 9.36 10.26
C ALA A 164 6.16 10.38 9.71
N PHE A 165 6.12 11.52 10.38
CA PHE A 165 5.45 12.72 9.93
C PHE A 165 6.50 13.80 9.69
N PHE A 166 6.26 14.64 8.67
CA PHE A 166 7.04 15.85 8.47
C PHE A 166 6.27 17.05 9.02
N THR A 167 6.96 18.04 9.59
CA THR A 167 6.29 19.23 10.13
C THR A 167 5.45 19.93 9.07
N GLY A 168 5.88 19.89 7.80
CA GLY A 168 5.18 20.54 6.68
C GLY A 168 3.73 20.09 6.49
N ILE A 169 3.40 18.80 6.72
CA ILE A 169 2.00 18.36 6.59
C ILE A 169 1.11 18.93 7.70
N LEU A 170 1.65 19.03 8.91
CA LEU A 170 0.93 19.58 10.06
C LEU A 170 0.75 21.10 9.92
N ASP A 171 1.81 21.78 9.55
CA ASP A 171 1.87 23.26 9.52
C ASP A 171 1.15 23.86 8.32
N THR A 172 1.33 23.24 7.13
CA THR A 172 0.69 23.72 5.89
C THR A 172 -0.80 23.47 5.88
N LEU A 173 -1.23 22.26 6.29
CA LEU A 173 -2.64 21.89 6.27
C LEU A 173 -3.37 22.23 7.57
N LYS A 174 -2.65 22.61 8.61
CA LYS A 174 -3.22 22.93 9.95
C LYS A 174 -4.20 21.84 10.40
N LEU A 175 -3.73 20.58 10.38
CA LEU A 175 -4.59 19.42 10.62
C LEU A 175 -5.10 19.37 12.06
N THR A 176 -6.40 19.12 12.24
CA THR A 176 -7.02 18.75 13.51
C THR A 176 -6.55 17.35 13.96
N ASP A 177 -6.87 16.92 15.18
CA ASP A 177 -6.53 15.58 15.66
C ASP A 177 -7.24 14.49 14.84
N ASP A 178 -8.48 14.71 14.45
CA ASP A 178 -9.22 13.78 13.60
C ASP A 178 -8.59 13.67 12.21
N GLU A 179 -8.17 14.78 11.62
CA GLU A 179 -7.50 14.78 10.31
C GLU A 179 -6.11 14.13 10.37
N VAL A 180 -5.33 14.36 11.45
CA VAL A 180 -4.06 13.64 11.68
C VAL A 180 -4.33 12.15 11.87
N GLY A 181 -5.40 11.81 12.59
CA GLY A 181 -5.87 10.43 12.75
C GLY A 181 -6.19 9.77 11.42
N MET A 182 -6.85 10.47 10.51
CA MET A 182 -7.15 9.99 9.16
C MET A 182 -5.88 9.79 8.32
N VAL A 183 -4.94 10.75 8.31
CA VAL A 183 -3.63 10.59 7.61
C VAL A 183 -2.89 9.39 8.17
N MET A 184 -2.74 9.32 9.49
CA MET A 184 -2.00 8.23 10.15
C MET A 184 -2.65 6.87 9.88
N ALA A 185 -3.97 6.77 9.98
CA ALA A 185 -4.70 5.53 9.72
C ALA A 185 -4.60 5.10 8.25
N HIS A 186 -4.59 6.04 7.30
CA HIS A 186 -4.34 5.78 5.88
C HIS A 186 -2.93 5.21 5.65
N GLU A 187 -1.90 5.81 6.22
CA GLU A 187 -0.53 5.32 6.12
C GLU A 187 -0.36 3.93 6.76
N VAL A 188 -0.97 3.76 7.94
CA VAL A 188 -1.00 2.45 8.63
C VAL A 188 -1.73 1.41 7.77
N ALA A 189 -2.83 1.78 7.11
CA ALA A 189 -3.55 0.88 6.21
C ALA A 189 -2.68 0.39 5.04
N HIS A 190 -1.88 1.26 4.41
CA HIS A 190 -0.93 0.85 3.37
C HIS A 190 0.04 -0.22 3.88
N ALA A 191 0.57 -0.07 5.09
CA ALA A 191 1.47 -1.06 5.68
C ALA A 191 0.74 -2.36 6.03
N LEU A 192 -0.45 -2.30 6.63
CA LEU A 192 -1.27 -3.46 7.00
C LEU A 192 -1.73 -4.27 5.77
N ARG A 193 -2.11 -3.59 4.70
CA ARG A 193 -2.56 -4.20 3.44
C ARG A 193 -1.39 -4.60 2.53
N GLU A 194 -0.16 -4.36 3.00
CA GLU A 194 1.07 -4.74 2.30
C GLU A 194 1.21 -4.16 0.89
N HIS A 195 0.61 -2.99 0.61
CA HIS A 195 0.61 -2.37 -0.72
C HIS A 195 2.04 -2.14 -1.24
N GLY A 196 2.98 -1.76 -0.36
CA GLY A 196 4.40 -1.63 -0.70
C GLY A 196 5.01 -2.97 -1.10
N ARG A 197 4.67 -4.06 -0.38
CA ARG A 197 5.16 -5.42 -0.65
C ARG A 197 4.63 -5.97 -1.98
N GLU A 198 3.34 -5.77 -2.25
CA GLU A 198 2.73 -6.13 -3.52
C GLU A 198 3.37 -5.40 -4.69
N ARG A 199 3.56 -4.10 -4.55
CA ARG A 199 4.20 -3.26 -5.56
C ARG A 199 5.63 -3.71 -5.83
N ALA A 200 6.41 -4.03 -4.79
CA ALA A 200 7.76 -4.58 -4.92
C ALA A 200 7.75 -5.89 -5.73
N ALA A 201 6.83 -6.79 -5.42
CA ALA A 201 6.69 -8.06 -6.12
C ALA A 201 6.31 -7.87 -7.60
N LYS A 202 5.31 -7.04 -7.89
CA LYS A 202 4.86 -6.75 -9.27
C LYS A 202 5.98 -6.22 -10.15
N SER A 203 6.82 -5.35 -9.61
CA SER A 203 7.89 -4.82 -10.44
C SER A 203 9.08 -5.77 -10.62
N ALA A 204 9.42 -6.52 -9.59
CA ALA A 204 10.43 -7.57 -9.79
C ALA A 204 10.03 -8.50 -10.93
N ILE A 205 8.74 -8.88 -10.99
CA ILE A 205 8.19 -9.65 -12.11
C ILE A 205 8.36 -8.88 -13.43
N ALA A 206 7.95 -7.62 -13.46
CA ALA A 206 7.99 -6.80 -14.68
C ALA A 206 9.43 -6.58 -15.20
N GLN A 207 10.42 -6.55 -14.32
CA GLN A 207 11.82 -6.36 -14.66
C GLN A 207 12.56 -7.68 -14.88
N GLY A 208 11.94 -8.84 -14.63
CA GLY A 208 12.55 -10.15 -14.77
C GLY A 208 13.74 -10.36 -13.81
N VAL A 209 13.73 -9.69 -12.65
CA VAL A 209 14.83 -9.73 -11.68
C VAL A 209 14.42 -10.44 -10.39
N THR A 210 15.41 -11.10 -9.78
CA THR A 210 15.23 -11.66 -8.44
C THR A 210 15.20 -10.53 -7.42
N ILE A 211 14.25 -10.58 -6.49
CA ILE A 211 14.10 -9.57 -5.46
C ILE A 211 15.27 -9.61 -4.49
N GLY A 212 16.21 -8.70 -4.66
CA GLY A 212 17.36 -8.49 -3.77
C GLY A 212 17.13 -7.33 -2.79
N ALA A 213 18.02 -7.19 -1.78
CA ALA A 213 17.93 -6.12 -0.78
C ALA A 213 17.97 -4.71 -1.40
N SER A 214 18.82 -4.49 -2.41
CA SER A 214 18.97 -3.20 -3.08
C SER A 214 17.74 -2.76 -3.87
N ILE A 215 16.95 -3.71 -4.36
CA ILE A 215 15.70 -3.41 -5.06
C ILE A 215 14.65 -2.94 -4.08
N LEU A 216 14.65 -3.52 -2.90
CA LEU A 216 13.65 -3.22 -1.88
C LEU A 216 13.76 -1.78 -1.35
N SER A 217 14.98 -1.25 -1.21
CA SER A 217 15.20 0.15 -0.79
C SER A 217 14.71 1.16 -1.82
N GLN A 218 14.98 0.92 -3.10
CA GLN A 218 14.44 1.75 -4.20
C GLN A 218 12.91 1.68 -4.27
N TRP A 219 12.34 0.55 -3.92
CA TRP A 219 10.92 0.25 -4.04
C TRP A 219 10.06 0.88 -2.97
N LEU A 220 10.57 1.00 -1.75
CA LEU A 220 9.89 1.71 -0.68
C LEU A 220 9.89 3.23 -0.92
N GLY A 221 10.56 3.70 -1.98
CA GLY A 221 10.63 5.12 -2.31
C GLY A 221 11.50 5.94 -1.35
N TYR A 222 12.25 5.27 -0.49
CA TYR A 222 13.09 5.89 0.54
C TYR A 222 14.58 5.93 0.15
N GLY A 223 14.89 5.76 -1.14
CA GLY A 223 16.26 5.63 -1.63
C GLY A 223 17.14 6.88 -1.46
N ASP A 224 16.54 8.05 -1.26
CA ASP A 224 17.25 9.29 -0.96
C ASP A 224 16.65 9.94 0.31
N LEU A 225 16.93 9.35 1.43
CA LEU A 225 16.51 9.83 2.73
C LEU A 225 17.15 11.20 3.04
N GLY A 226 18.40 11.43 2.59
CA GLY A 226 19.09 12.70 2.75
C GLY A 226 18.38 13.85 2.04
N GLY A 227 17.92 13.65 0.81
CA GLY A 227 17.13 14.66 0.10
C GLY A 227 15.76 14.92 0.72
N MET A 228 15.13 13.93 1.37
CA MET A 228 13.87 14.12 2.10
C MET A 228 14.06 15.07 3.29
N VAL A 229 15.20 15.02 3.95
CA VAL A 229 15.54 15.91 5.08
C VAL A 229 16.09 17.25 4.58
N ALA A 230 17.00 17.25 3.61
CA ALA A 230 17.72 18.43 3.15
C ALA A 230 16.92 19.40 2.28
N GLN A 231 15.66 19.12 1.93
CA GLN A 231 14.83 19.94 1.01
C GLN A 231 15.48 20.17 -0.37
N THR A 232 16.55 19.47 -0.70
CA THR A 232 17.17 19.56 -2.01
C THR A 232 16.27 18.80 -2.99
N GLY A 233 15.82 19.49 -4.05
CA GLY A 233 14.83 19.03 -5.02
C GLY A 233 15.26 17.81 -5.85
N ALA A 234 15.80 16.80 -5.22
CA ALA A 234 16.03 15.51 -5.83
C ALA A 234 14.70 14.97 -6.33
N LYS A 235 14.60 14.77 -7.64
CA LYS A 235 13.41 14.22 -8.29
C LYS A 235 13.26 12.77 -7.88
N TYR A 236 12.48 12.56 -6.81
CA TYR A 236 12.09 11.22 -6.41
C TYR A 236 11.09 10.66 -7.40
N THR A 237 11.46 9.59 -8.05
CA THR A 237 10.48 8.72 -8.67
C THR A 237 9.92 7.79 -7.59
N MET A 238 9.22 8.37 -6.62
CA MET A 238 8.43 7.56 -5.69
C MET A 238 7.35 6.86 -6.50
N LEU A 239 7.31 5.55 -6.41
CA LEU A 239 6.31 4.77 -7.13
C LEU A 239 4.94 5.07 -6.52
N LYS A 240 4.03 5.54 -7.35
CA LYS A 240 2.66 5.85 -6.96
C LYS A 240 1.92 4.56 -6.58
N PHE A 241 1.09 4.63 -5.59
CA PHE A 241 0.11 3.60 -5.31
C PHE A 241 -0.95 3.55 -6.43
N SER A 242 -1.52 2.38 -6.67
CA SER A 242 -2.62 2.27 -7.62
C SER A 242 -3.89 2.90 -7.04
N ARG A 243 -4.85 3.25 -7.90
CA ARG A 243 -6.15 3.75 -7.43
C ARG A 243 -6.87 2.76 -6.49
N GLY A 244 -6.70 1.46 -6.73
CA GLY A 244 -7.25 0.42 -5.87
C GLY A 244 -6.60 0.43 -4.49
N ASP A 245 -5.26 0.53 -4.41
CA ASP A 245 -4.51 0.62 -3.16
C ASP A 245 -4.95 1.84 -2.34
N GLU A 246 -5.15 2.98 -3.01
CA GLU A 246 -5.59 4.22 -2.37
C GLU A 246 -7.02 4.10 -1.81
N THR A 247 -7.93 3.54 -2.60
CA THR A 247 -9.31 3.31 -2.15
C THR A 247 -9.34 2.35 -0.97
N GLU A 248 -8.58 1.25 -1.02
CA GLU A 248 -8.50 0.31 0.09
C GLU A 248 -7.88 0.95 1.33
N ALA A 249 -6.82 1.76 1.18
CA ALA A 249 -6.19 2.47 2.29
C ALA A 249 -7.13 3.53 2.92
N ASP A 250 -7.92 4.23 2.12
CA ASP A 250 -8.94 5.14 2.65
C ASP A 250 -9.99 4.39 3.47
N LEU A 251 -10.52 3.30 2.95
CA LEU A 251 -11.57 2.54 3.62
C LEU A 251 -11.07 1.88 4.91
N VAL A 252 -9.93 1.21 4.86
CA VAL A 252 -9.29 0.61 6.05
C VAL A 252 -8.89 1.69 7.05
N GLY A 253 -8.35 2.80 6.56
CA GLY A 253 -8.00 3.95 7.39
C GLY A 253 -9.21 4.55 8.12
N MET A 254 -10.36 4.68 7.44
CA MET A 254 -11.62 5.12 8.07
C MET A 254 -12.07 4.18 9.19
N ASP A 255 -12.00 2.86 8.98
CA ASP A 255 -12.37 1.86 10.01
C ASP A 255 -11.44 1.99 11.24
N LEU A 256 -10.13 2.04 11.00
CA LEU A 256 -9.14 2.21 12.07
C LEU A 256 -9.33 3.53 12.84
N ALA A 257 -9.51 4.64 12.14
CA ALA A 257 -9.73 5.96 12.73
C ALA A 257 -11.01 5.98 13.57
N ALA A 258 -12.12 5.45 13.04
CA ALA A 258 -13.39 5.39 13.74
C ALA A 258 -13.31 4.55 15.03
N ARG A 259 -12.68 3.37 14.99
CA ARG A 259 -12.45 2.52 16.17
C ARG A 259 -11.56 3.18 17.20
N ALA A 260 -10.60 3.97 16.74
CA ALA A 260 -9.72 4.78 17.59
C ALA A 260 -10.42 6.03 18.14
N GLY A 261 -11.69 6.29 17.78
CA GLY A 261 -12.48 7.43 18.24
C GLY A 261 -12.08 8.75 17.55
N PHE A 262 -11.52 8.70 16.36
CA PHE A 262 -11.35 9.84 15.46
C PHE A 262 -12.54 9.88 14.49
N ASP A 263 -13.03 11.07 14.22
CA ASP A 263 -14.19 11.24 13.35
C ASP A 263 -13.85 10.93 11.89
N PRO A 264 -14.41 9.88 11.27
CA PRO A 264 -14.04 9.49 9.91
C PRO A 264 -14.47 10.52 8.85
N ARG A 265 -15.39 11.44 9.17
CA ARG A 265 -15.77 12.54 8.28
C ARG A 265 -14.62 13.51 8.03
N ALA A 266 -13.62 13.52 8.92
CA ALA A 266 -12.38 14.27 8.74
C ALA A 266 -11.61 13.87 7.48
N GLY A 267 -11.82 12.66 6.95
CA GLY A 267 -11.26 12.25 5.66
C GLY A 267 -11.69 13.13 4.50
N VAL A 268 -12.93 13.63 4.51
CA VAL A 268 -13.43 14.56 3.48
C VAL A 268 -12.68 15.88 3.55
N THR A 269 -12.62 16.49 4.74
CA THR A 269 -11.94 17.79 4.91
C THR A 269 -10.43 17.72 4.72
N LEU A 270 -9.82 16.58 5.02
CA LEU A 270 -8.42 16.31 4.70
C LEU A 270 -8.18 16.45 3.19
N TRP A 271 -8.99 15.80 2.36
CA TRP A 271 -8.85 15.88 0.90
C TRP A 271 -9.15 17.28 0.37
N GLU A 272 -10.10 17.98 0.94
CA GLU A 272 -10.39 19.39 0.61
C GLU A 272 -9.18 20.28 0.92
N LYS A 273 -8.51 20.10 2.07
CA LYS A 273 -7.29 20.82 2.44
C LYS A 273 -6.12 20.46 1.49
N MET A 274 -5.94 19.19 1.15
CA MET A 274 -4.93 18.76 0.21
C MET A 274 -5.13 19.40 -1.17
N ALA A 275 -6.36 19.41 -1.68
CA ALA A 275 -6.72 20.04 -2.95
C ALA A 275 -6.48 21.56 -2.92
N ALA A 276 -6.80 22.22 -1.82
CA ALA A 276 -6.56 23.66 -1.65
C ALA A 276 -5.05 23.98 -1.64
N ALA A 277 -4.25 23.19 -0.95
CA ALA A 277 -2.81 23.35 -0.90
C ALA A 277 -2.12 23.03 -2.24
N GLY A 278 -2.71 22.15 -3.04
CA GLY A 278 -2.16 21.71 -4.33
C GLY A 278 -2.34 22.69 -5.50
N LYS A 279 -3.04 23.81 -5.32
CA LYS A 279 -3.30 24.76 -6.41
C LYS A 279 -2.07 25.40 -7.02
N SER A 280 -1.02 25.63 -6.23
CA SER A 280 0.24 26.23 -6.69
C SER A 280 1.32 25.18 -6.94
N GLN A 281 1.43 24.18 -6.10
CA GLN A 281 2.35 23.05 -6.22
C GLN A 281 1.76 21.85 -5.47
N PRO A 282 1.57 20.69 -6.15
CA PRO A 282 1.03 19.52 -5.49
C PRO A 282 1.88 19.13 -4.28
N PRO A 283 1.27 18.88 -3.10
CA PRO A 283 1.96 18.35 -1.96
C PRO A 283 2.73 17.07 -2.30
N GLN A 284 3.89 16.86 -1.71
CA GLN A 284 4.71 15.65 -1.95
C GLN A 284 3.90 14.37 -1.68
N TRP A 285 3.08 14.37 -0.65
CA TRP A 285 2.19 13.27 -0.32
C TRP A 285 1.25 12.91 -1.49
N MET A 286 0.71 13.89 -2.23
CA MET A 286 -0.10 13.64 -3.42
C MET A 286 0.68 13.04 -4.59
N SER A 287 2.01 13.10 -4.57
CA SER A 287 2.83 12.47 -5.61
C SER A 287 2.86 10.95 -5.47
N THR A 288 2.75 10.43 -4.25
CA THR A 288 2.68 9.00 -3.94
C THR A 288 1.25 8.50 -3.77
N HIS A 289 0.36 9.37 -3.29
CA HIS A 289 -1.06 9.14 -3.06
C HIS A 289 -1.90 10.02 -3.99
N PRO A 290 -2.09 9.63 -5.26
CA PRO A 290 -2.79 10.47 -6.23
C PRO A 290 -4.20 10.80 -5.77
N ALA A 291 -4.53 12.10 -5.83
CA ALA A 291 -5.91 12.52 -5.75
C ALA A 291 -6.63 12.08 -7.03
N HIS A 292 -7.76 11.44 -6.87
CA HIS A 292 -8.73 11.24 -7.94
C HIS A 292 -10.12 11.61 -7.42
N ASP A 293 -10.95 12.10 -8.31
CA ASP A 293 -12.24 12.74 -7.98
C ASP A 293 -13.18 11.83 -7.17
N THR A 294 -12.98 10.51 -7.28
CA THR A 294 -13.82 9.53 -6.60
C THR A 294 -13.47 9.28 -5.13
N ARG A 295 -12.31 9.75 -4.61
CA ARG A 295 -11.91 9.43 -3.22
C ARG A 295 -12.86 10.01 -2.18
N ILE A 296 -13.21 11.28 -2.32
CA ILE A 296 -14.18 11.94 -1.42
C ILE A 296 -15.54 11.26 -1.49
N GLU A 297 -15.97 10.89 -2.69
CA GLU A 297 -17.22 10.18 -2.89
C GLU A 297 -17.21 8.78 -2.26
N GLU A 298 -16.09 8.04 -2.39
CA GLU A 298 -15.92 6.73 -1.76
C GLU A 298 -15.94 6.84 -0.24
N ILE A 299 -15.26 7.83 0.32
CA ILE A 299 -15.31 8.12 1.75
C ILE A 299 -16.76 8.36 2.17
N ARG A 300 -17.48 9.27 1.52
CA ARG A 300 -18.86 9.59 1.85
C ARG A 300 -19.80 8.39 1.76
N ARG A 301 -19.66 7.56 0.72
CA ARG A 301 -20.50 6.35 0.53
C ARG A 301 -20.30 5.29 1.61
N ASN A 302 -19.17 5.32 2.31
CA ASN A 302 -18.84 4.32 3.31
C ASN A 302 -18.90 4.86 4.76
N LEU A 303 -19.27 6.11 4.96
CA LEU A 303 -19.41 6.70 6.30
C LEU A 303 -20.41 5.93 7.18
N ASP A 304 -21.52 5.51 6.63
CA ASP A 304 -22.56 4.75 7.34
C ASP A 304 -22.05 3.43 7.94
N LYS A 305 -21.02 2.83 7.33
CA LYS A 305 -20.40 1.61 7.82
C LYS A 305 -19.47 1.84 9.02
N VAL A 306 -18.85 3.01 9.13
CA VAL A 306 -17.84 3.32 10.14
C VAL A 306 -18.34 4.28 11.23
N MET A 307 -19.37 5.07 10.96
CA MET A 307 -19.95 5.97 11.97
C MET A 307 -20.48 5.25 13.23
N PRO A 308 -21.05 4.03 13.16
CA PRO A 308 -21.39 3.27 14.35
C PRO A 308 -20.16 2.90 15.19
N LEU A 309 -19.01 2.65 14.57
CA LEU A 309 -17.74 2.37 15.26
C LEU A 309 -17.24 3.60 16.02
N TYR A 310 -17.29 4.75 15.37
CA TYR A 310 -16.95 6.02 15.97
C TYR A 310 -17.87 6.37 17.15
N ALA A 311 -19.17 6.21 16.98
CA ALA A 311 -20.16 6.42 18.03
C ALA A 311 -19.86 5.54 19.26
N LYS A 312 -19.59 4.24 19.03
CA LYS A 312 -19.19 3.28 20.08
C LYS A 312 -17.90 3.69 20.77
N ALA A 313 -16.86 4.05 19.99
CA ALA A 313 -15.55 4.43 20.52
C ALA A 313 -15.60 5.72 21.37
N THR A 314 -16.53 6.61 21.08
CA THR A 314 -16.72 7.87 21.80
C THR A 314 -17.79 7.79 22.89
N GLY A 315 -18.46 6.64 23.07
CA GLY A 315 -19.53 6.45 24.04
C GLY A 315 -20.80 7.26 23.73
N ARG A 316 -21.05 7.59 22.46
CA ARG A 316 -22.20 8.41 22.03
C ARG A 316 -23.21 7.57 21.24
N ALA A 317 -24.47 7.96 21.28
CA ALA A 317 -25.47 7.39 20.37
C ALA A 317 -25.24 7.93 18.95
N LEU A 318 -25.37 7.07 17.92
CA LEU A 318 -25.12 7.44 16.53
C LEU A 318 -25.94 8.68 16.11
N GLY A 319 -27.23 8.74 16.47
CA GLY A 319 -28.13 9.85 16.13
C GLY A 319 -27.85 11.15 16.90
N SER A 320 -26.99 11.11 17.94
CA SER A 320 -26.62 12.30 18.73
C SER A 320 -25.26 12.89 18.33
N LEU A 321 -24.60 12.32 17.31
CA LEU A 321 -23.32 12.83 16.86
C LEU A 321 -23.52 14.21 16.20
N PRO A 322 -22.77 15.24 16.63
CA PRO A 322 -22.84 16.54 15.98
C PRO A 322 -22.28 16.49 14.56
N PRO A 323 -22.64 17.42 13.68
CA PRO A 323 -21.98 17.60 12.40
C PRO A 323 -20.46 17.81 12.63
N TYR A 324 -19.62 17.11 11.86
CA TYR A 324 -18.18 17.34 11.91
C TYR A 324 -17.85 18.74 11.37
N ARG A 325 -17.05 19.47 12.11
CA ARG A 325 -16.55 20.78 11.71
C ARG A 325 -15.04 20.77 11.70
N SER A 326 -14.45 20.92 10.52
CA SER A 326 -13.01 21.21 10.44
C SER A 326 -12.74 22.67 10.83
N ASN A 327 -11.47 22.99 11.04
CA ASN A 327 -11.04 24.38 11.21
C ASN A 327 -11.09 25.21 9.91
N MET A 328 -11.59 24.68 8.80
CA MET A 328 -11.95 25.42 7.58
C MET A 328 -13.33 26.09 7.68
N GLY A 329 -14.05 25.93 8.76
CA GLY A 329 -15.37 26.51 8.94
C GLY A 329 -16.52 25.79 8.22
N GLN A 330 -16.24 24.75 7.45
CA GLN A 330 -17.27 23.95 6.75
C GLN A 330 -17.72 22.77 7.61
N ALA A 331 -19.03 22.48 7.57
CA ALA A 331 -19.60 21.33 8.24
C ALA A 331 -19.71 20.15 7.24
N VAL A 332 -19.22 18.98 7.62
CA VAL A 332 -19.43 17.72 6.90
C VAL A 332 -20.55 16.96 7.60
N ARG A 333 -21.61 16.67 6.86
CA ARG A 333 -22.79 15.89 7.31
C ARG A 333 -22.60 14.42 7.02
#